data_3751bd0162bb473cdaef56feeded9648
#
_entry.id   3751bd0162bb473cdaef56feeded9648
#
_cell.length_a   1.000
_cell.length_b   1.000
_cell.length_c   1.000
_cell.angle_alpha   90.00
_cell.angle_beta   90.00
_cell.angle_gamma   90.00
#
_symmetry.space_group_name_H-M   'P 1'
#
loop_
_entity.id
_entity.type
_entity.pdbx_description
1 polymer ?
#
loop_
_entity_poly.entity_id
_entity_poly.type
_entity_poly.pdbx_seq_one_letter_code
_entity_poly.pdbx_strand_id
1 'polypeptide(L)'
;MPKMFGTDGVRGLANRDLTARLALDLGDAAVRVLGDAGTQDDQPEGRRRALVGRDTRVSGDFLASALSAGMAAGGFDVIDAGIIPTPGIAFLTSVLNVEMGAVISASHNPMPDNGIKFFARGGFKLPDQKEDDIEAVLGQDWDRPTGAGVGRVSHDQTTATNLYIDHLVATIAPLNDDKTQPKPLKGLKIVADCANGATSVVAPEALRRAGADVIVINASPDGYNINKNAGSTHPEQLQAMVKATDAVMGVAFDGDADRCLAVDEDGNMINGDQIMGILARAKQREGKLNHDTLVVTVMSNLGLKLALKDMGIKTVETAVGDRYVLEEMLKGDYSLGGEQSGHVINREFATTGDGTLTALTLCNDCLLYTSDA
;
A
#
# COMPACT_ATOMS: atom_id res chain seq x y z
N MET A 1 27.80 12.46 -3.59
CA MET A 1 27.58 11.11 -3.04
C MET A 1 26.62 10.38 -3.97
N PRO A 2 26.61 9.05 -4.05
CA PRO A 2 25.55 8.38 -4.80
C PRO A 2 24.21 8.76 -4.17
N LYS A 3 23.16 8.92 -4.99
CA LYS A 3 21.80 9.24 -4.54
C LYS A 3 21.33 8.18 -3.55
N MET A 4 20.83 8.59 -2.38
CA MET A 4 20.39 7.70 -1.32
C MET A 4 18.98 7.19 -1.57
N PHE A 5 18.09 8.10 -2.02
CA PHE A 5 16.75 7.72 -2.43
C PHE A 5 16.78 7.04 -3.79
N GLY A 6 16.30 5.80 -3.84
CA GLY A 6 15.98 5.08 -5.07
C GLY A 6 14.56 5.40 -5.55
N THR A 7 14.06 4.63 -6.52
CA THR A 7 12.67 4.77 -7.02
C THR A 7 11.61 4.49 -5.95
N ASP A 8 11.99 3.87 -4.83
CA ASP A 8 11.06 3.39 -3.80
C ASP A 8 11.62 3.63 -2.37
N GLY A 9 12.08 4.84 -2.13
CA GLY A 9 12.64 5.28 -0.85
C GLY A 9 14.12 4.90 -0.64
N VAL A 10 14.56 4.97 0.60
CA VAL A 10 15.92 4.57 1.02
C VAL A 10 15.89 3.10 1.41
N ARG A 11 16.61 2.22 0.71
CA ARG A 11 16.67 0.78 0.97
C ARG A 11 18.09 0.29 1.22
N GLY A 12 18.22 -0.77 2.01
CA GLY A 12 19.49 -1.44 2.24
C GLY A 12 19.39 -2.57 3.25
N LEU A 13 20.53 -3.24 3.48
CA LEU A 13 20.63 -4.26 4.52
C LEU A 13 20.48 -3.58 5.89
N ALA A 14 19.48 -4.00 6.64
CA ALA A 14 19.17 -3.43 7.95
C ALA A 14 20.37 -3.55 8.90
N ASN A 15 20.62 -2.50 9.68
CA ASN A 15 21.74 -2.35 10.62
C ASN A 15 23.15 -2.35 10.01
N ARG A 16 23.28 -2.37 8.66
CA ARG A 16 24.55 -2.14 7.95
C ARG A 16 24.44 -0.88 7.09
N ASP A 17 23.53 -0.86 6.13
CA ASP A 17 23.31 0.23 5.20
C ASP A 17 22.21 1.17 5.75
N LEU A 18 21.13 0.58 6.23
CA LEU A 18 20.00 1.27 6.89
C LEU A 18 20.13 1.11 8.41
N THR A 19 20.84 2.03 9.04
CA THR A 19 21.14 2.03 10.49
C THR A 19 20.13 2.84 11.29
N ALA A 20 20.05 2.62 12.61
CA ALA A 20 19.25 3.46 13.50
C ALA A 20 19.68 4.95 13.44
N ARG A 21 20.98 5.23 13.27
CA ARG A 21 21.49 6.60 13.11
C ARG A 21 20.93 7.23 11.84
N LEU A 22 21.00 6.52 10.71
CA LEU A 22 20.45 7.02 9.45
C LEU A 22 18.93 7.24 9.52
N ALA A 23 18.19 6.33 10.16
CA ALA A 23 16.73 6.48 10.34
C ALA A 23 16.40 7.73 11.18
N LEU A 24 17.16 8.00 12.25
CA LEU A 24 17.01 9.21 13.06
C LEU A 24 17.28 10.47 12.24
N ASP A 25 18.40 10.48 11.50
CA ASP A 25 18.80 11.63 10.67
C ASP A 25 17.79 11.86 9.52
N LEU A 26 17.22 10.80 8.94
CA LEU A 26 16.14 10.89 7.95
C LEU A 26 14.85 11.49 8.55
N GLY A 27 14.47 11.10 9.76
CA GLY A 27 13.33 11.68 10.47
C GLY A 27 13.50 13.17 10.74
N ASP A 28 14.68 13.57 11.22
CA ASP A 28 15.04 14.97 11.45
C ASP A 28 15.03 15.80 10.13
N ALA A 29 15.61 15.27 9.06
CA ALA A 29 15.64 15.92 7.75
C ALA A 29 14.24 16.05 7.13
N ALA A 30 13.43 14.98 7.23
CA ALA A 30 12.08 14.96 6.65
C ALA A 30 11.17 16.03 7.27
N VAL A 31 11.18 16.22 8.59
CA VAL A 31 10.35 17.26 9.24
C VAL A 31 10.76 18.66 8.87
N ARG A 32 12.05 18.90 8.57
CA ARG A 32 12.54 20.19 8.10
C ARG A 32 12.03 20.53 6.71
N VAL A 33 12.05 19.55 5.80
CA VAL A 33 11.70 19.74 4.39
C VAL A 33 10.17 19.67 4.15
N LEU A 34 9.49 18.76 4.82
CA LEU A 34 8.07 18.52 4.60
C LEU A 34 7.19 19.36 5.53
N GLY A 35 7.73 19.79 6.67
CA GLY A 35 7.03 20.67 7.60
C GLY A 35 6.80 22.08 7.10
N ASP A 36 7.62 22.58 6.18
CA ASP A 36 7.49 23.93 5.62
C ASP A 36 6.64 23.98 4.33
N ALA A 37 6.13 22.84 3.88
CA ALA A 37 5.40 22.71 2.62
C ALA A 37 3.96 23.27 2.63
N GLY A 38 3.46 23.78 3.77
CA GLY A 38 2.16 24.44 3.89
C GLY A 38 2.29 25.94 4.12
N THR A 39 1.51 26.77 3.41
CA THR A 39 1.32 28.18 3.76
C THR A 39 0.68 28.26 5.15
N GLN A 40 0.99 29.30 5.92
CA GLN A 40 0.48 29.49 7.30
C GLN A 40 -1.07 29.46 7.40
N ASP A 41 -1.76 29.64 6.28
CA ASP A 41 -3.23 29.66 6.22
C ASP A 41 -3.89 28.28 6.13
N ASP A 42 -3.14 27.23 5.73
CA ASP A 42 -3.66 25.84 5.59
C ASP A 42 -3.30 24.93 6.78
N GLN A 43 -2.70 25.45 7.84
CA GLN A 43 -2.35 24.64 8.99
C GLN A 43 -3.59 24.38 9.86
N PRO A 44 -3.92 23.11 10.19
CA PRO A 44 -4.91 22.84 11.21
C PRO A 44 -4.46 23.51 12.52
N GLU A 45 -5.38 24.09 13.26
CA GLU A 45 -5.11 24.59 14.61
C GLU A 45 -4.50 23.48 15.44
N GLY A 46 -3.20 23.53 15.66
CA GLY A 46 -2.51 22.50 16.45
C GLY A 46 -1.05 22.31 16.08
N ARG A 47 -0.43 21.30 16.70
CA ARG A 47 0.95 20.90 16.44
C ARG A 47 1.04 20.10 15.16
N ARG A 48 2.15 20.25 14.41
CA ARG A 48 2.46 19.43 13.23
C ARG A 48 2.53 17.96 13.62
N ARG A 49 2.00 17.08 12.78
CA ARG A 49 1.92 15.64 13.04
C ARG A 49 2.52 14.83 11.92
N ALA A 50 3.10 13.69 12.28
CA ALA A 50 3.57 12.67 11.35
C ALA A 50 3.00 11.30 11.71
N LEU A 51 2.86 10.44 10.73
CA LEU A 51 2.42 9.05 10.90
C LEU A 51 3.57 8.12 10.51
N VAL A 52 3.84 7.09 11.33
CA VAL A 52 4.86 6.07 11.06
C VAL A 52 4.22 4.69 11.15
N GLY A 53 4.48 3.84 10.17
CA GLY A 53 4.10 2.43 10.21
C GLY A 53 5.20 1.54 9.66
N ARG A 54 5.03 0.23 9.79
CA ARG A 54 6.04 -0.74 9.35
C ARG A 54 5.43 -2.06 8.90
N ASP A 55 6.24 -2.85 8.19
CA ASP A 55 5.97 -4.26 7.97
C ASP A 55 6.40 -5.11 9.20
N THR A 56 6.41 -6.42 9.03
CA THR A 56 6.64 -7.38 10.13
C THR A 56 8.12 -7.73 10.36
N ARG A 57 9.06 -7.10 9.64
CA ARG A 57 10.50 -7.36 9.82
C ARG A 57 10.95 -6.98 11.22
N VAL A 58 11.76 -7.83 11.85
CA VAL A 58 12.31 -7.56 13.19
C VAL A 58 13.08 -6.24 13.26
N SER A 59 13.71 -5.82 12.16
CA SER A 59 14.41 -4.53 12.08
C SER A 59 13.47 -3.32 12.04
N GLY A 60 12.18 -3.53 11.77
CA GLY A 60 11.18 -2.46 11.74
C GLY A 60 11.06 -1.73 13.08
N ASP A 61 11.14 -2.44 14.20
CA ASP A 61 10.96 -1.86 15.54
C ASP A 61 12.01 -0.78 15.87
N PHE A 62 13.30 -1.10 15.69
CA PHE A 62 14.35 -0.13 16.01
C PHE A 62 14.41 1.01 14.98
N LEU A 63 14.13 0.73 13.71
CA LEU A 63 14.10 1.76 12.67
C LEU A 63 12.93 2.73 12.87
N ALA A 64 11.72 2.23 13.20
CA ALA A 64 10.57 3.06 13.52
C ALA A 64 10.81 3.94 14.74
N SER A 65 11.40 3.37 15.80
CA SER A 65 11.75 4.10 17.00
C SER A 65 12.74 5.23 16.73
N ALA A 66 13.79 4.96 15.94
CA ALA A 66 14.80 5.94 15.59
C ALA A 66 14.25 7.05 14.68
N LEU A 67 13.47 6.69 13.65
CA LEU A 67 12.80 7.63 12.76
C LEU A 67 11.86 8.55 13.53
N SER A 68 11.01 7.97 14.39
CA SER A 68 10.07 8.72 15.24
C SER A 68 10.78 9.66 16.22
N ALA A 69 11.92 9.23 16.77
CA ALA A 69 12.74 10.07 17.64
C ALA A 69 13.29 11.29 16.88
N GLY A 70 13.78 11.11 15.63
CA GLY A 70 14.23 12.21 14.79
C GLY A 70 13.09 13.20 14.48
N MET A 71 11.93 12.70 14.09
CA MET A 71 10.74 13.52 13.82
C MET A 71 10.28 14.29 15.08
N ALA A 72 10.22 13.64 16.25
CA ALA A 72 9.81 14.28 17.49
C ALA A 72 10.83 15.31 17.97
N ALA A 73 12.14 15.05 17.82
CA ALA A 73 13.18 16.03 18.09
C ALA A 73 13.07 17.26 17.18
N GLY A 74 12.56 17.09 15.96
CA GLY A 74 12.27 18.17 15.02
C GLY A 74 10.93 18.89 15.26
N GLY A 75 10.19 18.54 16.35
CA GLY A 75 8.99 19.27 16.80
C GLY A 75 7.66 18.70 16.32
N PHE A 76 7.64 17.53 15.67
CA PHE A 76 6.40 16.88 15.21
C PHE A 76 5.84 15.91 16.26
N ASP A 77 4.54 15.93 16.48
CA ASP A 77 3.87 14.85 17.17
C ASP A 77 3.76 13.64 16.25
N VAL A 78 4.29 12.51 16.68
CA VAL A 78 4.37 11.28 15.86
C VAL A 78 3.32 10.28 16.36
N ILE A 79 2.54 9.74 15.41
CA ILE A 79 1.63 8.63 15.64
C ILE A 79 2.30 7.36 15.07
N ASP A 80 2.70 6.43 15.93
CA ASP A 80 3.14 5.10 15.51
C ASP A 80 1.92 4.20 15.33
N ALA A 81 1.60 3.92 14.07
CA ALA A 81 0.51 3.03 13.66
C ALA A 81 0.87 1.53 13.75
N GLY A 82 2.07 1.20 14.17
CA GLY A 82 2.52 -0.18 14.30
C GLY A 82 2.66 -0.92 12.97
N ILE A 83 2.29 -2.21 12.97
CA ILE A 83 2.32 -3.03 11.77
C ILE A 83 1.07 -2.77 10.94
N ILE A 84 1.27 -2.21 9.75
CA ILE A 84 0.19 -1.84 8.82
C ILE A 84 0.74 -1.83 7.38
N PRO A 85 -0.07 -2.18 6.35
CA PRO A 85 0.30 -2.09 4.95
C PRO A 85 0.76 -0.70 4.50
N THR A 86 1.69 -0.65 3.54
CA THR A 86 2.13 0.60 2.90
C THR A 86 0.96 1.47 2.42
N PRO A 87 -0.04 0.95 1.68
CA PRO A 87 -1.20 1.75 1.29
C PRO A 87 -2.05 2.23 2.48
N GLY A 88 -2.04 1.51 3.61
CA GLY A 88 -2.69 1.97 4.84
C GLY A 88 -2.05 3.24 5.40
N ILE A 89 -0.73 3.38 5.34
CA ILE A 89 -0.04 4.62 5.72
C ILE A 89 -0.38 5.76 4.75
N ALA A 90 -0.40 5.50 3.45
CA ALA A 90 -0.82 6.50 2.46
C ALA A 90 -2.24 7.00 2.73
N PHE A 91 -3.21 6.11 2.93
CA PHE A 91 -4.59 6.43 3.26
C PHE A 91 -4.70 7.24 4.57
N LEU A 92 -4.07 6.76 5.64
CA LEU A 92 -4.14 7.41 6.96
C LEU A 92 -3.45 8.77 6.98
N THR A 93 -2.38 8.97 6.20
CA THR A 93 -1.73 10.29 6.03
C THR A 93 -2.72 11.32 5.49
N SER A 94 -3.60 10.89 4.58
CA SER A 94 -4.66 11.76 4.04
C SER A 94 -5.78 11.99 5.05
N VAL A 95 -6.37 10.91 5.60
CA VAL A 95 -7.60 11.01 6.39
C VAL A 95 -7.37 11.61 7.77
N LEU A 96 -6.21 11.39 8.39
CA LEU A 96 -5.83 12.01 9.66
C LEU A 96 -5.30 13.44 9.47
N ASN A 97 -5.18 13.92 8.23
CA ASN A 97 -4.65 15.23 7.87
C ASN A 97 -3.34 15.54 8.60
N VAL A 98 -2.36 14.62 8.49
CA VAL A 98 -1.00 14.80 8.99
C VAL A 98 -0.10 15.35 7.88
N GLU A 99 0.99 16.02 8.25
CA GLU A 99 1.89 16.67 7.30
C GLU A 99 2.67 15.66 6.47
N MET A 100 2.96 14.49 7.05
CA MET A 100 3.67 13.41 6.36
C MET A 100 3.34 12.05 6.95
N GLY A 101 3.50 11.02 6.12
CA GLY A 101 3.55 9.63 6.51
C GLY A 101 4.93 9.03 6.21
N ALA A 102 5.31 8.02 6.98
CA ALA A 102 6.48 7.21 6.67
C ALA A 102 6.16 5.72 6.91
N VAL A 103 6.64 4.87 6.00
CA VAL A 103 6.54 3.42 6.16
C VAL A 103 7.92 2.78 6.14
N ILE A 104 8.14 1.84 7.05
CA ILE A 104 9.39 1.09 7.16
C ILE A 104 9.13 -0.31 6.58
N SER A 105 9.58 -0.52 5.36
CA SER A 105 9.44 -1.77 4.61
C SER A 105 10.38 -1.83 3.42
N ALA A 106 10.76 -3.04 3.04
CA ALA A 106 11.41 -3.33 1.76
C ALA A 106 10.52 -4.20 0.84
N SER A 107 9.18 -4.13 1.01
CA SER A 107 8.18 -4.81 0.18
C SER A 107 8.48 -6.32 0.06
N HIS A 108 8.69 -6.81 -1.16
CA HIS A 108 8.95 -8.22 -1.47
C HIS A 108 10.41 -8.68 -1.25
N ASN A 109 11.32 -7.80 -0.83
CA ASN A 109 12.70 -8.17 -0.57
C ASN A 109 12.81 -9.22 0.56
N PRO A 110 13.92 -10.00 0.61
CA PRO A 110 14.22 -10.89 1.74
C PRO A 110 14.24 -10.15 3.09
N MET A 111 14.01 -10.88 4.18
CA MET A 111 13.90 -10.34 5.54
C MET A 111 15.07 -9.47 6.00
N PRO A 112 16.34 -9.75 5.66
CA PRO A 112 17.46 -8.91 6.11
C PRO A 112 17.45 -7.49 5.58
N ASP A 113 16.80 -7.24 4.44
CA ASP A 113 16.65 -5.90 3.89
C ASP A 113 15.55 -5.12 4.62
N ASN A 114 15.65 -3.80 4.61
CA ASN A 114 14.56 -2.91 4.99
C ASN A 114 14.62 -1.61 4.18
N GLY A 115 13.62 -0.75 4.33
CA GLY A 115 13.53 0.53 3.65
C GLY A 115 12.74 1.56 4.44
N ILE A 116 12.89 2.82 4.07
CA ILE A 116 12.08 3.93 4.58
C ILE A 116 11.54 4.69 3.38
N LYS A 117 10.21 4.77 3.28
CA LYS A 117 9.48 5.53 2.27
C LYS A 117 8.69 6.64 2.94
N PHE A 118 8.65 7.82 2.33
CA PHE A 118 7.86 8.94 2.82
C PHE A 118 6.66 9.21 1.91
N PHE A 119 5.58 9.68 2.53
CA PHE A 119 4.41 10.21 1.88
C PHE A 119 4.23 11.68 2.27
N ALA A 120 3.96 12.52 1.29
CA ALA A 120 3.55 13.90 1.51
C ALA A 120 2.13 13.96 2.07
N ARG A 121 1.72 15.14 2.53
CA ARG A 121 0.34 15.43 2.90
C ARG A 121 -0.62 14.97 1.80
N GLY A 122 -1.73 14.34 2.20
CA GLY A 122 -2.67 13.71 1.27
C GLY A 122 -2.31 12.28 0.85
N GLY A 123 -1.21 11.71 1.36
CA GLY A 123 -0.83 10.30 1.12
C GLY A 123 -0.20 10.03 -0.24
N PHE A 124 0.33 11.04 -0.90
CA PHE A 124 1.05 10.88 -2.16
C PHE A 124 2.54 10.62 -1.92
N LYS A 125 3.17 9.80 -2.78
CA LYS A 125 4.63 9.65 -2.79
C LYS A 125 5.33 10.99 -2.98
N LEU A 126 6.54 11.12 -2.39
CA LEU A 126 7.31 12.36 -2.55
C LEU A 126 7.75 12.54 -4.01
N PRO A 127 7.72 13.78 -4.53
CA PRO A 127 8.46 14.14 -5.74
C PRO A 127 9.97 14.03 -5.53
N ASP A 128 10.74 13.69 -6.60
CA ASP A 128 12.21 13.60 -6.56
C ASP A 128 12.88 14.81 -5.92
N GLN A 129 12.40 16.01 -6.22
CA GLN A 129 12.95 17.24 -5.65
C GLN A 129 12.85 17.25 -4.13
N LYS A 130 11.76 16.73 -3.54
CA LYS A 130 11.61 16.66 -2.08
C LYS A 130 12.52 15.62 -1.46
N GLU A 131 12.76 14.50 -2.16
CA GLU A 131 13.75 13.50 -1.74
C GLU A 131 15.15 14.07 -1.78
N ASP A 132 15.51 14.80 -2.85
CA ASP A 132 16.80 15.50 -2.99
C ASP A 132 16.97 16.59 -1.91
N ASP A 133 15.90 17.34 -1.59
CA ASP A 133 15.91 18.35 -0.52
C ASP A 133 16.17 17.70 0.86
N ILE A 134 15.58 16.51 1.13
CA ILE A 134 15.83 15.75 2.37
C ILE A 134 17.29 15.29 2.43
N GLU A 135 17.83 14.74 1.34
CA GLU A 135 19.26 14.37 1.28
C GLU A 135 20.19 15.57 1.51
N ALA A 136 19.83 16.72 0.96
CA ALA A 136 20.65 17.92 1.07
C ALA A 136 20.79 18.43 2.50
N VAL A 137 19.79 18.24 3.36
CA VAL A 137 19.82 18.69 4.75
C VAL A 137 20.20 17.60 5.75
N LEU A 138 20.41 16.38 5.29
CA LEU A 138 20.72 15.23 6.13
C LEU A 138 22.00 15.45 6.95
N GLY A 139 21.89 15.27 8.27
CA GLY A 139 23.04 15.41 9.18
C GLY A 139 23.56 16.84 9.37
N GLN A 140 22.91 17.85 8.80
CA GLN A 140 23.26 19.25 9.02
C GLN A 140 22.73 19.75 10.36
N ASP A 141 23.55 20.52 11.06
CA ASP A 141 23.12 21.24 12.26
C ASP A 141 22.08 22.31 11.92
N TRP A 142 21.10 22.49 12.79
CA TRP A 142 20.07 23.50 12.69
C TRP A 142 19.52 23.86 14.07
N ASP A 143 18.79 24.97 14.15
CA ASP A 143 18.21 25.44 15.41
C ASP A 143 16.96 24.62 15.79
N ARG A 144 17.17 23.59 16.59
CA ARG A 144 16.13 22.61 16.96
C ARG A 144 15.17 23.19 17.99
N PRO A 145 13.89 22.81 17.94
CA PRO A 145 12.92 23.18 18.95
C PRO A 145 13.33 22.62 20.32
N THR A 146 13.08 23.41 21.39
CA THR A 146 13.39 23.05 22.76
C THR A 146 12.15 23.19 23.66
N GLY A 147 12.20 22.63 24.85
CA GLY A 147 11.14 22.73 25.85
C GLY A 147 9.78 22.26 25.31
N ALA A 148 8.79 23.14 25.31
CA ALA A 148 7.44 22.83 24.79
C ALA A 148 7.39 22.64 23.27
N GLY A 149 8.46 23.01 22.55
CA GLY A 149 8.55 22.84 21.10
C GLY A 149 8.86 21.40 20.63
N VAL A 150 9.36 20.51 21.50
CA VAL A 150 9.62 19.12 21.12
C VAL A 150 8.31 18.34 20.93
N GLY A 151 8.30 17.39 19.97
CA GLY A 151 7.15 16.55 19.67
C GLY A 151 6.95 15.40 20.65
N ARG A 152 5.80 14.76 20.58
CA ARG A 152 5.45 13.54 21.33
C ARG A 152 5.40 12.36 20.39
N VAL A 153 5.74 11.17 20.91
CA VAL A 153 5.47 9.90 20.21
C VAL A 153 4.31 9.21 20.91
N SER A 154 3.28 8.86 20.15
CA SER A 154 2.12 8.09 20.61
C SER A 154 1.98 6.82 19.78
N HIS A 155 1.37 5.78 20.36
CA HIS A 155 1.13 4.51 19.67
C HIS A 155 -0.39 4.30 19.53
N ASP A 156 -0.87 4.11 18.33
CA ASP A 156 -2.30 3.86 18.07
C ASP A 156 -2.52 2.92 16.87
N GLN A 157 -2.03 1.70 17.01
CA GLN A 157 -2.18 0.67 15.98
C GLN A 157 -3.65 0.26 15.79
N THR A 158 -4.41 0.15 16.88
CA THR A 158 -5.79 -0.36 16.83
C THR A 158 -6.71 0.56 16.03
N THR A 159 -6.70 1.86 16.33
CA THR A 159 -7.52 2.84 15.60
C THR A 159 -7.07 2.95 14.16
N ALA A 160 -5.76 3.03 13.91
CA ALA A 160 -5.19 3.11 12.57
C ALA A 160 -5.61 1.91 11.70
N THR A 161 -5.46 0.69 12.24
CA THR A 161 -5.83 -0.55 11.54
C THR A 161 -7.34 -0.58 11.23
N ASN A 162 -8.20 -0.24 12.21
CA ASN A 162 -9.64 -0.26 12.01
C ASN A 162 -10.11 0.78 10.98
N LEU A 163 -9.59 2.01 11.04
CA LEU A 163 -9.92 3.06 10.04
C LEU A 163 -9.59 2.60 8.62
N TYR A 164 -8.43 1.96 8.45
CA TYR A 164 -8.05 1.45 7.14
C TYR A 164 -8.91 0.26 6.69
N ILE A 165 -9.23 -0.69 7.56
CA ILE A 165 -10.14 -1.81 7.25
C ILE A 165 -11.53 -1.29 6.89
N ASP A 166 -12.08 -0.34 7.64
CA ASP A 166 -13.39 0.25 7.38
C ASP A 166 -13.42 0.94 6.02
N HIS A 167 -12.36 1.69 5.65
CA HIS A 167 -12.19 2.25 4.32
C HIS A 167 -12.22 1.16 3.24
N LEU A 168 -11.40 0.12 3.38
CA LEU A 168 -11.31 -0.96 2.42
C LEU A 168 -12.66 -1.65 2.17
N VAL A 169 -13.39 -1.96 3.24
CA VAL A 169 -14.72 -2.59 3.13
C VAL A 169 -15.72 -1.66 2.46
N ALA A 170 -15.66 -0.36 2.76
CA ALA A 170 -16.54 0.65 2.17
C ALA A 170 -16.39 0.78 0.65
N THR A 171 -15.25 0.38 0.06
CA THR A 171 -15.03 0.46 -1.39
C THR A 171 -15.90 -0.47 -2.22
N ILE A 172 -16.36 -1.58 -1.63
CA ILE A 172 -17.20 -2.59 -2.30
C ILE A 172 -18.60 -2.72 -1.67
N ALA A 173 -18.83 -2.11 -0.52
CA ALA A 173 -20.13 -2.14 0.17
C ALA A 173 -20.76 -0.74 0.13
N PRO A 174 -22.09 -0.64 -0.12
CA PRO A 174 -22.77 0.63 0.06
C PRO A 174 -22.63 1.09 1.53
N LEU A 175 -22.28 2.35 1.73
CA LEU A 175 -22.13 3.01 3.04
C LEU A 175 -23.49 3.22 3.75
N ASN A 176 -24.42 2.28 3.66
CA ASN A 176 -25.66 2.33 4.39
C ASN A 176 -25.62 1.34 5.56
N ASP A 177 -26.00 1.81 6.72
CA ASP A 177 -26.14 1.01 7.96
C ASP A 177 -27.24 -0.06 7.89
N ASP A 178 -27.71 -0.40 6.69
CA ASP A 178 -28.74 -1.42 6.51
C ASP A 178 -28.17 -2.83 6.68
N LYS A 179 -28.11 -3.28 7.92
CA LYS A 179 -27.68 -4.62 8.31
C LYS A 179 -28.53 -5.74 7.71
N THR A 180 -29.63 -5.41 7.02
CA THR A 180 -30.51 -6.40 6.36
C THR A 180 -30.03 -6.74 4.95
N GLN A 181 -29.16 -5.92 4.35
CA GLN A 181 -28.58 -6.23 3.05
C GLN A 181 -27.51 -7.32 3.16
N PRO A 182 -27.46 -8.25 2.20
CA PRO A 182 -26.40 -9.24 2.18
C PRO A 182 -25.04 -8.56 2.00
N LYS A 183 -24.04 -9.02 2.74
CA LYS A 183 -22.65 -8.55 2.58
C LYS A 183 -22.15 -8.89 1.17
N PRO A 184 -21.34 -8.01 0.55
CA PRO A 184 -20.97 -8.14 -0.87
C PRO A 184 -20.29 -9.48 -1.20
N LEU A 185 -19.44 -10.02 -0.32
CA LEU A 185 -18.71 -11.27 -0.57
C LEU A 185 -19.35 -12.51 0.11
N LYS A 186 -20.63 -12.42 0.51
CA LYS A 186 -21.32 -13.53 1.17
C LYS A 186 -21.38 -14.76 0.27
N GLY A 187 -20.92 -15.89 0.81
CA GLY A 187 -20.90 -17.17 0.10
C GLY A 187 -19.62 -17.48 -0.66
N LEU A 188 -18.69 -16.53 -0.76
CA LEU A 188 -17.37 -16.81 -1.32
C LEU A 188 -16.46 -17.44 -0.27
N LYS A 189 -15.82 -18.56 -0.62
CA LYS A 189 -14.71 -19.14 0.11
C LYS A 189 -13.42 -18.73 -0.59
N ILE A 190 -12.54 -18.03 0.14
CA ILE A 190 -11.31 -17.41 -0.38
C ILE A 190 -10.12 -17.89 0.44
N VAL A 191 -9.01 -18.22 -0.20
CA VAL A 191 -7.72 -18.41 0.47
C VAL A 191 -6.92 -17.11 0.39
N ALA A 192 -6.43 -16.60 1.53
CA ALA A 192 -5.60 -15.41 1.59
C ALA A 192 -4.20 -15.76 2.10
N ASP A 193 -3.19 -15.56 1.26
CA ASP A 193 -1.77 -15.67 1.61
C ASP A 193 -1.21 -14.29 1.94
N CYS A 194 -0.92 -14.07 3.23
CA CYS A 194 -0.48 -12.78 3.76
C CYS A 194 1.05 -12.61 3.77
N ALA A 195 1.82 -13.52 3.17
CA ALA A 195 3.29 -13.46 3.13
C ALA A 195 3.98 -13.30 4.49
N ASN A 196 3.32 -13.59 5.60
CA ASN A 196 3.71 -13.18 6.96
C ASN A 196 4.06 -11.68 7.05
N GLY A 197 3.44 -10.86 6.22
CA GLY A 197 3.69 -9.44 6.03
C GLY A 197 2.70 -8.54 6.77
N ALA A 198 2.71 -7.26 6.41
CA ALA A 198 1.96 -6.20 7.07
C ALA A 198 0.44 -6.39 7.02
N THR A 199 -0.07 -7.14 6.02
CA THR A 199 -1.50 -7.40 5.88
C THR A 199 -2.01 -8.63 6.64
N SER A 200 -1.18 -9.27 7.47
CA SER A 200 -1.56 -10.49 8.23
C SER A 200 -2.84 -10.34 9.07
N VAL A 201 -3.19 -9.12 9.45
CA VAL A 201 -4.44 -8.79 10.15
C VAL A 201 -5.45 -8.12 9.20
N VAL A 202 -4.99 -7.17 8.38
CA VAL A 202 -5.86 -6.28 7.58
C VAL A 202 -6.65 -7.05 6.52
N ALA A 203 -5.98 -7.81 5.64
CA ALA A 203 -6.68 -8.49 4.54
C ALA A 203 -7.66 -9.55 5.02
N PRO A 204 -7.30 -10.47 5.95
CA PRO A 204 -8.27 -11.43 6.46
C PRO A 204 -9.49 -10.79 7.11
N GLU A 205 -9.29 -9.72 7.89
CA GLU A 205 -10.38 -9.04 8.56
C GLU A 205 -11.27 -8.26 7.58
N ALA A 206 -10.68 -7.56 6.60
CA ALA A 206 -11.42 -6.84 5.57
C ALA A 206 -12.31 -7.81 4.74
N LEU A 207 -11.76 -8.93 4.29
CA LEU A 207 -12.49 -9.96 3.55
C LEU A 207 -13.64 -10.56 4.38
N ARG A 208 -13.40 -10.86 5.68
CA ARG A 208 -14.46 -11.37 6.57
C ARG A 208 -15.54 -10.32 6.84
N ARG A 209 -15.18 -9.06 7.06
CA ARG A 209 -16.16 -7.97 7.22
C ARG A 209 -17.00 -7.81 5.97
N ALA A 210 -16.41 -7.98 4.79
CA ALA A 210 -17.11 -8.00 3.52
C ALA A 210 -18.00 -9.25 3.31
N GLY A 211 -17.86 -10.29 4.14
CA GLY A 211 -18.74 -11.47 4.17
C GLY A 211 -18.16 -12.76 3.64
N ALA A 212 -16.90 -12.77 3.20
CA ALA A 212 -16.25 -13.98 2.72
C ALA A 212 -15.96 -14.99 3.84
N ASP A 213 -15.95 -16.28 3.48
CA ASP A 213 -15.37 -17.36 4.28
C ASP A 213 -13.88 -17.44 3.95
N VAL A 214 -13.02 -17.05 4.88
CA VAL A 214 -11.60 -16.82 4.62
C VAL A 214 -10.72 -17.86 5.29
N ILE A 215 -10.03 -18.64 4.46
CA ILE A 215 -8.93 -19.49 4.89
C ILE A 215 -7.64 -18.67 4.79
N VAL A 216 -6.93 -18.53 5.89
CA VAL A 216 -5.73 -17.70 5.95
C VAL A 216 -4.50 -18.57 6.04
N ILE A 217 -3.50 -18.29 5.19
CA ILE A 217 -2.18 -18.90 5.25
C ILE A 217 -1.10 -17.82 5.38
N ASN A 218 0.04 -18.19 5.92
CA ASN A 218 1.19 -17.28 6.09
C ASN A 218 0.83 -15.94 6.75
N ALA A 219 0.09 -15.99 7.88
CA ALA A 219 -0.34 -14.82 8.64
C ALA A 219 0.09 -14.89 10.12
N SER A 220 1.21 -15.54 10.39
CA SER A 220 1.80 -15.65 11.73
C SER A 220 3.24 -15.12 11.71
N PRO A 221 3.41 -13.79 11.56
CA PRO A 221 4.74 -13.19 11.47
C PRO A 221 5.53 -13.38 12.78
N ASP A 222 6.79 -13.75 12.66
CA ASP A 222 7.74 -13.91 13.77
C ASP A 222 8.93 -12.93 13.72
N GLY A 223 8.89 -11.98 12.77
CA GLY A 223 9.95 -11.02 12.51
C GLY A 223 11.01 -11.48 11.51
N TYR A 224 11.05 -12.79 11.19
CA TYR A 224 12.09 -13.41 10.36
C TYR A 224 11.52 -14.14 9.14
N ASN A 225 10.23 -14.36 9.09
CA ASN A 225 9.56 -15.19 8.08
C ASN A 225 8.80 -14.41 6.98
N ILE A 226 8.88 -13.09 6.95
CA ILE A 226 8.25 -12.28 5.90
C ILE A 226 8.73 -12.70 4.51
N ASN A 227 7.82 -12.89 3.56
CA ASN A 227 8.08 -13.34 2.17
C ASN A 227 8.81 -14.71 2.03
N LYS A 228 9.00 -15.43 3.12
CA LYS A 228 9.77 -16.69 3.08
C LYS A 228 8.90 -17.82 2.53
N ASN A 229 9.11 -18.16 1.26
CA ASN A 229 8.32 -19.16 0.53
C ASN A 229 6.80 -18.91 0.65
N ALA A 230 6.38 -17.67 0.57
CA ALA A 230 5.02 -17.22 0.82
C ALA A 230 4.68 -15.97 0.01
N GLY A 231 3.39 -15.72 -0.15
CA GLY A 231 2.85 -14.52 -0.78
C GLY A 231 3.02 -14.48 -2.30
N SER A 232 2.92 -13.29 -2.88
CA SER A 232 2.84 -13.08 -4.33
C SER A 232 4.09 -13.53 -5.11
N THR A 233 5.24 -13.65 -4.45
CA THR A 233 6.49 -14.14 -5.08
C THR A 233 6.68 -15.66 -4.99
N HIS A 234 5.88 -16.35 -4.18
CA HIS A 234 5.90 -17.80 -3.97
C HIS A 234 4.49 -18.36 -3.83
N PRO A 235 3.72 -18.42 -4.92
CA PRO A 235 2.28 -18.74 -4.89
C PRO A 235 1.96 -20.23 -4.76
N GLU A 236 2.96 -21.13 -4.72
CA GLU A 236 2.77 -22.57 -4.78
C GLU A 236 1.89 -23.10 -3.63
N GLN A 237 2.06 -22.54 -2.42
CA GLN A 237 1.22 -22.90 -1.28
C GLN A 237 -0.23 -22.43 -1.47
N LEU A 238 -0.43 -21.22 -1.99
CA LEU A 238 -1.75 -20.71 -2.29
C LEU A 238 -2.46 -21.56 -3.33
N GLN A 239 -1.80 -21.91 -4.44
CA GLN A 239 -2.35 -22.78 -5.50
C GLN A 239 -2.78 -24.15 -4.95
N ALA A 240 -1.93 -24.76 -4.12
CA ALA A 240 -2.24 -26.04 -3.49
C ALA A 240 -3.43 -25.94 -2.52
N MET A 241 -3.52 -24.85 -1.74
CA MET A 241 -4.55 -24.67 -0.75
C MET A 241 -5.91 -24.37 -1.40
N VAL A 242 -5.97 -23.57 -2.48
CA VAL A 242 -7.19 -23.33 -3.24
C VAL A 242 -7.80 -24.65 -3.70
N LYS A 243 -7.01 -25.51 -4.36
CA LYS A 243 -7.45 -26.84 -4.81
C LYS A 243 -7.89 -27.76 -3.68
N ALA A 244 -7.19 -27.72 -2.55
CA ALA A 244 -7.45 -28.62 -1.43
C ALA A 244 -8.73 -28.24 -0.62
N THR A 245 -9.20 -27.02 -0.77
CA THR A 245 -10.29 -26.47 0.06
C THR A 245 -11.55 -26.13 -0.72
N ASP A 246 -11.59 -26.41 -2.03
CA ASP A 246 -12.67 -26.01 -2.94
C ASP A 246 -12.98 -24.51 -2.80
N ALA A 247 -11.96 -23.68 -2.60
CA ALA A 247 -12.11 -22.25 -2.60
C ALA A 247 -12.30 -21.73 -4.03
N VAL A 248 -13.16 -20.74 -4.22
CA VAL A 248 -13.45 -20.19 -5.56
C VAL A 248 -12.27 -19.39 -6.10
N MET A 249 -11.42 -18.89 -5.20
CA MET A 249 -10.18 -18.19 -5.57
C MET A 249 -9.22 -18.09 -4.40
N GLY A 250 -7.97 -17.78 -4.73
CA GLY A 250 -6.95 -17.37 -3.77
C GLY A 250 -6.40 -15.99 -4.08
N VAL A 251 -5.94 -15.27 -3.06
CA VAL A 251 -5.24 -13.98 -3.19
C VAL A 251 -3.93 -14.03 -2.43
N ALA A 252 -2.86 -13.53 -3.03
CA ALA A 252 -1.53 -13.48 -2.44
C ALA A 252 -1.01 -12.04 -2.43
N PHE A 253 -0.48 -11.63 -1.28
CA PHE A 253 0.11 -10.32 -1.07
C PHE A 253 1.63 -10.41 -0.98
N ASP A 254 2.32 -9.29 -1.08
CA ASP A 254 3.73 -9.20 -0.70
C ASP A 254 3.88 -8.62 0.71
N GLY A 255 5.12 -8.43 1.16
CA GLY A 255 5.42 -8.12 2.56
C GLY A 255 4.79 -6.84 3.09
N ASP A 256 4.59 -5.81 2.28
CA ASP A 256 3.92 -4.56 2.65
C ASP A 256 2.55 -4.36 1.98
N ALA A 257 2.11 -5.39 1.26
CA ALA A 257 0.79 -5.51 0.65
C ALA A 257 0.39 -4.36 -0.30
N ASP A 258 1.36 -3.77 -0.98
CA ASP A 258 1.09 -2.85 -2.08
C ASP A 258 0.77 -3.60 -3.39
N ARG A 259 0.93 -4.94 -3.41
CA ARG A 259 0.67 -5.86 -4.52
C ARG A 259 -0.33 -6.94 -4.15
N CYS A 260 -1.11 -7.37 -5.17
CA CYS A 260 -1.98 -8.53 -5.11
C CYS A 260 -1.86 -9.34 -6.39
N LEU A 261 -1.63 -10.65 -6.26
CA LEU A 261 -1.84 -11.64 -7.30
C LEU A 261 -2.98 -12.57 -6.88
N ALA A 262 -3.58 -13.26 -7.85
CA ALA A 262 -4.67 -14.17 -7.54
C ALA A 262 -4.45 -15.56 -8.14
N VAL A 263 -5.25 -16.51 -7.71
CA VAL A 263 -5.31 -17.90 -8.18
C VAL A 263 -6.77 -18.24 -8.39
N ASP A 264 -7.12 -18.82 -9.53
CA ASP A 264 -8.46 -19.31 -9.81
C ASP A 264 -8.77 -20.65 -9.10
N GLU A 265 -9.99 -21.14 -9.22
CA GLU A 265 -10.47 -22.40 -8.61
C GLU A 265 -9.68 -23.64 -9.09
N ASP A 266 -9.12 -23.60 -10.28
CA ASP A 266 -8.29 -24.66 -10.85
C ASP A 266 -6.81 -24.56 -10.42
N GLY A 267 -6.44 -23.53 -9.65
CA GLY A 267 -5.09 -23.28 -9.17
C GLY A 267 -4.20 -22.59 -10.20
N ASN A 268 -4.75 -21.98 -11.25
CA ASN A 268 -3.98 -21.19 -12.20
C ASN A 268 -3.71 -19.80 -11.67
N MET A 269 -2.53 -19.27 -11.95
CA MET A 269 -2.16 -17.91 -11.58
C MET A 269 -2.90 -16.88 -12.42
N ILE A 270 -3.44 -15.87 -11.74
CA ILE A 270 -3.99 -14.64 -12.31
C ILE A 270 -3.03 -13.50 -11.93
N ASN A 271 -2.24 -13.06 -12.89
CA ASN A 271 -1.22 -12.02 -12.67
C ASN A 271 -1.81 -10.61 -12.72
N GLY A 272 -0.99 -9.58 -12.44
CA GLY A 272 -1.44 -8.19 -12.42
C GLY A 272 -2.04 -7.70 -13.73
N ASP A 273 -1.55 -8.16 -14.88
CA ASP A 273 -2.14 -7.81 -16.18
C ASP A 273 -3.57 -8.33 -16.31
N GLN A 274 -3.82 -9.58 -15.90
CA GLN A 274 -5.15 -10.18 -15.92
C GLN A 274 -6.09 -9.49 -14.93
N ILE A 275 -5.59 -9.20 -13.71
CA ILE A 275 -6.33 -8.45 -12.69
C ILE A 275 -6.73 -7.07 -13.24
N MET A 276 -5.79 -6.32 -13.79
CA MET A 276 -6.06 -5.01 -14.38
C MET A 276 -7.08 -5.09 -15.52
N GLY A 277 -7.01 -6.13 -16.36
CA GLY A 277 -7.97 -6.37 -17.44
C GLY A 277 -9.40 -6.58 -16.92
N ILE A 278 -9.54 -7.40 -15.86
CA ILE A 278 -10.84 -7.66 -15.19
C ILE A 278 -11.41 -6.36 -14.62
N LEU A 279 -10.60 -5.64 -13.80
CA LEU A 279 -11.02 -4.41 -13.16
C LEU A 279 -11.33 -3.28 -14.16
N ALA A 280 -10.55 -3.17 -15.24
CA ALA A 280 -10.81 -2.18 -16.29
C ALA A 280 -12.15 -2.43 -16.99
N ARG A 281 -12.45 -3.70 -17.31
CA ARG A 281 -13.73 -4.09 -17.91
C ARG A 281 -14.90 -3.83 -16.96
N ALA A 282 -14.76 -4.14 -15.67
CA ALA A 282 -15.78 -3.88 -14.67
C ALA A 282 -16.06 -2.37 -14.54
N LYS A 283 -15.01 -1.57 -14.35
CA LYS A 283 -15.14 -0.11 -14.28
C LYS A 283 -15.72 0.52 -15.55
N GLN A 284 -15.37 0.01 -16.72
CA GLN A 284 -15.96 0.47 -18.00
C GLN A 284 -17.47 0.23 -18.02
N ARG A 285 -17.94 -0.94 -17.63
CA ARG A 285 -19.39 -1.25 -17.58
C ARG A 285 -20.15 -0.35 -16.61
N GLU A 286 -19.50 0.04 -15.51
CA GLU A 286 -20.06 0.97 -14.53
C GLU A 286 -19.95 2.45 -14.95
N GLY A 287 -19.29 2.77 -16.06
CA GLY A 287 -19.01 4.13 -16.51
C GLY A 287 -17.99 4.86 -15.62
N LYS A 288 -17.14 4.11 -14.89
CA LYS A 288 -16.13 4.62 -13.95
C LYS A 288 -14.68 4.53 -14.47
N LEU A 289 -14.47 4.00 -15.68
CA LEU A 289 -13.16 3.98 -16.31
C LEU A 289 -12.96 5.28 -17.11
N ASN A 290 -12.32 6.25 -16.49
CA ASN A 290 -12.12 7.56 -17.10
C ASN A 290 -11.45 7.45 -18.48
N HIS A 291 -12.05 8.07 -19.47
CA HIS A 291 -11.60 8.09 -20.88
C HIS A 291 -11.52 6.70 -21.54
N ASP A 292 -12.17 5.68 -20.96
CA ASP A 292 -12.03 4.26 -21.34
C ASP A 292 -10.55 3.85 -21.47
N THR A 293 -9.74 4.22 -20.47
CA THR A 293 -8.27 4.07 -20.55
C THR A 293 -7.70 3.42 -19.30
N LEU A 294 -6.82 2.43 -19.53
CA LEU A 294 -5.98 1.78 -18.53
C LEU A 294 -4.51 2.22 -18.71
N VAL A 295 -3.86 2.65 -17.64
CA VAL A 295 -2.42 2.94 -17.64
C VAL A 295 -1.65 1.68 -17.26
N VAL A 296 -0.69 1.28 -18.12
CA VAL A 296 0.14 0.09 -17.94
C VAL A 296 1.62 0.42 -18.15
N THR A 297 2.51 -0.49 -17.81
CA THR A 297 3.93 -0.33 -18.15
C THR A 297 4.30 -0.99 -19.46
N VAL A 298 5.48 -0.66 -19.99
CA VAL A 298 6.04 -1.32 -21.18
C VAL A 298 6.23 -2.83 -21.01
N MET A 299 6.23 -3.34 -19.76
CA MET A 299 6.34 -4.77 -19.45
C MET A 299 5.01 -5.52 -19.53
N SER A 300 3.88 -4.82 -19.63
CA SER A 300 2.57 -5.45 -19.72
C SER A 300 2.42 -6.30 -20.98
N ASN A 301 1.80 -7.45 -20.83
CA ASN A 301 1.65 -8.46 -21.85
C ASN A 301 0.87 -7.93 -23.07
N LEU A 302 1.34 -8.27 -24.26
CA LEU A 302 0.65 -7.90 -25.51
C LEU A 302 -0.79 -8.44 -25.54
N GLY A 303 -1.04 -9.63 -24.96
CA GLY A 303 -2.38 -10.23 -24.89
C GLY A 303 -3.38 -9.35 -24.12
N LEU A 304 -2.94 -8.71 -23.01
CA LEU A 304 -3.77 -7.73 -22.30
C LEU A 304 -4.16 -6.57 -23.24
N LYS A 305 -3.17 -5.97 -23.90
CA LYS A 305 -3.40 -4.80 -24.79
C LYS A 305 -4.37 -5.13 -25.93
N LEU A 306 -4.24 -6.32 -26.50
CA LEU A 306 -5.15 -6.78 -27.58
C LEU A 306 -6.57 -7.02 -27.03
N ALA A 307 -6.71 -7.70 -25.91
CA ALA A 307 -8.01 -7.95 -25.29
C ALA A 307 -8.72 -6.64 -24.89
N LEU A 308 -8.01 -5.69 -24.32
CA LEU A 308 -8.56 -4.37 -23.97
C LEU A 308 -9.01 -3.61 -25.21
N LYS A 309 -8.22 -3.64 -26.29
CA LYS A 309 -8.59 -3.02 -27.58
C LYS A 309 -9.88 -3.59 -28.14
N ASP A 310 -10.07 -4.91 -28.07
CA ASP A 310 -11.28 -5.58 -28.54
C ASP A 310 -12.51 -5.19 -27.69
N MET A 311 -12.29 -4.81 -26.42
CA MET A 311 -13.34 -4.28 -25.53
C MET A 311 -13.55 -2.76 -25.70
N GLY A 312 -12.80 -2.07 -26.57
CA GLY A 312 -12.86 -0.62 -26.73
C GLY A 312 -12.11 0.17 -25.65
N ILE A 313 -11.28 -0.51 -24.83
CA ILE A 313 -10.47 0.12 -23.78
C ILE A 313 -9.10 0.47 -24.37
N LYS A 314 -8.68 1.72 -24.20
CA LYS A 314 -7.35 2.21 -24.59
C LYS A 314 -6.32 1.87 -23.55
N THR A 315 -5.06 1.75 -23.98
CA THR A 315 -3.91 1.64 -23.08
C THR A 315 -2.95 2.81 -23.26
N VAL A 316 -2.45 3.34 -22.13
CA VAL A 316 -1.34 4.30 -22.11
C VAL A 316 -0.16 3.62 -21.43
N GLU A 317 1.00 3.63 -22.09
CA GLU A 317 2.19 2.92 -21.63
C GLU A 317 3.19 3.88 -20.99
N THR A 318 3.72 3.48 -19.83
CA THR A 318 4.77 4.19 -19.12
C THR A 318 6.05 3.35 -19.02
N ALA A 319 7.14 3.96 -18.57
CA ALA A 319 8.29 3.22 -18.09
C ALA A 319 7.91 2.35 -16.88
N VAL A 320 8.73 1.34 -16.56
CA VAL A 320 8.55 0.48 -15.39
C VAL A 320 8.77 1.30 -14.12
N GLY A 321 7.85 1.17 -13.18
CA GLY A 321 7.87 1.84 -11.88
C GLY A 321 6.50 2.45 -11.57
N ASP A 322 5.98 2.12 -10.41
CA ASP A 322 4.67 2.55 -9.90
C ASP A 322 4.50 4.08 -9.91
N ARG A 323 5.59 4.81 -9.70
CA ARG A 323 5.63 6.26 -9.77
C ARG A 323 5.27 6.79 -11.16
N TYR A 324 5.84 6.22 -12.23
CA TYR A 324 5.55 6.64 -13.60
C TYR A 324 4.10 6.34 -13.98
N VAL A 325 3.57 5.21 -13.48
CA VAL A 325 2.16 4.87 -13.66
C VAL A 325 1.27 5.92 -12.98
N LEU A 326 1.54 6.27 -11.72
CA LEU A 326 0.75 7.27 -10.99
C LEU A 326 0.85 8.66 -11.62
N GLU A 327 2.05 9.09 -12.01
CA GLU A 327 2.25 10.40 -12.67
C GLU A 327 1.43 10.50 -13.97
N GLU A 328 1.44 9.46 -14.80
CA GLU A 328 0.64 9.45 -16.03
C GLU A 328 -0.87 9.39 -15.74
N MET A 329 -1.28 8.63 -14.70
CA MET A 329 -2.68 8.61 -14.25
C MET A 329 -3.16 9.99 -13.81
N LEU A 330 -2.34 10.75 -13.08
CA LEU A 330 -2.65 12.09 -12.64
C LEU A 330 -2.73 13.08 -13.81
N LYS A 331 -1.78 12.99 -14.74
CA LYS A 331 -1.69 13.86 -15.92
C LYS A 331 -2.87 13.67 -16.87
N GLY A 332 -3.29 12.43 -17.09
CA GLY A 332 -4.37 12.09 -18.02
C GLY A 332 -5.74 11.94 -17.36
N ASP A 333 -5.84 12.19 -16.05
CA ASP A 333 -7.04 11.95 -15.23
C ASP A 333 -7.60 10.51 -15.38
N TYR A 334 -6.71 9.53 -15.43
CA TYR A 334 -7.08 8.12 -15.54
C TYR A 334 -7.40 7.52 -14.16
N SER A 335 -8.42 6.67 -14.09
CA SER A 335 -8.92 6.11 -12.84
C SER A 335 -8.25 4.80 -12.42
N LEU A 336 -7.64 4.06 -13.37
CA LEU A 336 -7.02 2.76 -13.12
C LEU A 336 -5.68 2.63 -13.85
N GLY A 337 -4.70 2.06 -13.17
CA GLY A 337 -3.40 1.73 -13.75
C GLY A 337 -2.61 0.79 -12.86
N GLY A 338 -1.50 0.27 -13.37
CA GLY A 338 -0.65 -0.61 -12.56
C GLY A 338 0.38 -1.39 -13.37
N GLU A 339 0.86 -2.46 -12.76
CA GLU A 339 1.95 -3.29 -13.25
C GLU A 339 1.60 -4.79 -13.22
N GLN A 340 2.22 -5.57 -14.09
CA GLN A 340 2.10 -7.03 -14.11
C GLN A 340 2.45 -7.68 -12.75
N SER A 341 3.29 -7.04 -11.95
CA SER A 341 3.67 -7.48 -10.60
C SER A 341 2.52 -7.54 -9.61
N GLY A 342 1.33 -7.01 -9.98
CA GLY A 342 0.16 -6.92 -9.10
C GLY A 342 0.05 -5.60 -8.33
N HIS A 343 0.93 -4.62 -8.61
CA HIS A 343 0.80 -3.27 -8.08
C HIS A 343 -0.28 -2.53 -8.89
N VAL A 344 -1.49 -2.46 -8.36
CA VAL A 344 -2.66 -1.87 -9.04
C VAL A 344 -3.13 -0.64 -8.26
N ILE A 345 -3.23 0.48 -8.97
CA ILE A 345 -3.68 1.77 -8.43
C ILE A 345 -5.11 2.02 -8.91
N ASN A 346 -6.05 2.05 -7.97
CA ASN A 346 -7.42 2.50 -8.19
C ASN A 346 -7.57 3.90 -7.59
N ARG A 347 -7.43 4.95 -8.42
CA ARG A 347 -7.41 6.36 -7.98
C ARG A 347 -8.70 6.86 -7.32
N GLU A 348 -9.80 6.14 -7.49
CA GLU A 348 -11.05 6.45 -6.78
C GLU A 348 -10.89 6.29 -5.26
N PHE A 349 -10.01 5.36 -4.82
CA PHE A 349 -9.92 4.94 -3.42
C PHE A 349 -8.51 5.04 -2.83
N ALA A 350 -7.46 5.07 -3.64
CA ALA A 350 -6.07 5.01 -3.19
C ALA A 350 -5.15 5.92 -4.01
N THR A 351 -4.07 6.39 -3.38
CA THR A 351 -3.01 7.21 -3.98
C THR A 351 -1.78 6.41 -4.37
N THR A 352 -1.79 5.10 -4.15
CA THR A 352 -0.72 4.14 -4.47
C THR A 352 -1.36 2.78 -4.75
N GLY A 353 -0.57 1.79 -5.16
CA GLY A 353 -1.04 0.42 -5.24
C GLY A 353 -1.50 -0.09 -3.88
N ASP A 354 -2.62 -0.81 -3.89
CA ASP A 354 -3.22 -1.37 -2.68
C ASP A 354 -3.67 -2.81 -2.97
N GLY A 355 -2.90 -3.76 -2.46
CA GLY A 355 -3.17 -5.18 -2.69
C GLY A 355 -4.47 -5.64 -2.04
N THR A 356 -4.81 -5.13 -0.85
CA THR A 356 -6.05 -5.54 -0.17
C THR A 356 -7.28 -4.93 -0.84
N LEU A 357 -7.23 -3.68 -1.29
CA LEU A 357 -8.25 -3.05 -2.12
C LEU A 357 -8.44 -3.82 -3.43
N THR A 358 -7.34 -4.18 -4.09
CA THR A 358 -7.34 -4.97 -5.34
C THR A 358 -8.01 -6.33 -5.13
N ALA A 359 -7.68 -7.04 -4.04
CA ALA A 359 -8.29 -8.32 -3.70
C ALA A 359 -9.81 -8.20 -3.47
N LEU A 360 -10.25 -7.21 -2.68
CA LEU A 360 -11.66 -6.97 -2.40
C LEU A 360 -12.45 -6.65 -3.67
N THR A 361 -11.93 -5.74 -4.51
CA THR A 361 -12.59 -5.36 -5.76
C THR A 361 -12.64 -6.53 -6.74
N LEU A 362 -11.55 -7.29 -6.88
CA LEU A 362 -11.50 -8.48 -7.74
C LEU A 362 -12.52 -9.53 -7.30
N CYS A 363 -12.59 -9.82 -5.99
CA CYS A 363 -13.57 -10.78 -5.45
C CYS A 363 -15.01 -10.33 -5.71
N ASN A 364 -15.30 -9.04 -5.54
CA ASN A 364 -16.61 -8.48 -5.78
C ASN A 364 -17.00 -8.55 -7.27
N ASP A 365 -16.09 -8.23 -8.17
CA ASP A 365 -16.33 -8.26 -9.60
C ASP A 365 -16.51 -9.69 -10.12
N CYS A 366 -15.75 -10.66 -9.61
CA CYS A 366 -15.91 -12.07 -9.97
C CYS A 366 -17.30 -12.61 -9.59
N LEU A 367 -17.88 -12.19 -8.45
CA LEU A 367 -19.26 -12.57 -8.06
C LEU A 367 -20.31 -12.05 -9.04
N LEU A 368 -20.18 -10.81 -9.48
CA LEU A 368 -21.14 -10.19 -10.41
C LEU A 368 -21.17 -10.94 -11.75
N TYR A 369 -20.04 -11.54 -12.16
CA TYR A 369 -19.96 -12.33 -13.40
C TYR A 369 -20.58 -13.74 -13.29
N THR A 370 -20.53 -14.35 -12.11
CA THR A 370 -21.11 -15.70 -11.90
C THR A 370 -22.61 -15.66 -11.63
N SER A 371 -23.15 -14.51 -11.21
CA SER A 371 -24.59 -14.34 -10.99
C SER A 371 -25.39 -14.03 -12.25
N ASP A 372 -24.74 -13.60 -13.32
CA ASP A 372 -25.35 -13.26 -14.63
C ASP A 372 -25.21 -14.40 -15.68
N ALA A 373 -24.60 -15.54 -15.31
CA ALA A 373 -24.46 -16.74 -16.12
C ALA A 373 -25.45 -17.80 -15.67
#